data_e557dd84ad5b369e8b1c127a5e07d33a
#
_entry.id   e557dd84ad5b369e8b1c127a5e07d33a
#
_cell.length_a   1.000
_cell.length_b   1.000
_cell.length_c   1.000
_cell.angle_alpha   90.00
_cell.angle_beta   90.00
_cell.angle_gamma   90.00
#
_symmetry.space_group_name_H-M   'P 1'
#
loop_
_entity.id
_entity.type
_entity.pdbx_description
1 polymer ?
#
loop_
_entity_poly.entity_id
_entity_poly.type
_entity_poly.pdbx_seq_one_letter_code
_entity_poly.pdbx_strand_id
1 'polypeptide(L)'
;MQQKIIILDFGSQTTQLIGRRVRELDTFCEIMPYNKFPKDDPSVIGVILSGSPYSVHDKEAFKVDLSQFVGRIPVLGICYGAQFISYANGGKVEAADSREYGRANLEHFDAENPLFHGFVENSQVWMSHGDTITAIPEDYKCIASTANVKFAAYASTKQPVWAVQFHPEVFHSLQGTQLLKNFVVDICGSRQDWSADSFVET
;
A
#
# COMPACT_ATOMS: atom_id res chain seq x y z
N MET A 1 -21.89 13.21 0.56
CA MET A 1 -20.46 13.56 0.49
C MET A 1 -19.73 12.46 -0.28
N GLN A 2 -18.91 12.85 -1.26
CA GLN A 2 -18.16 11.91 -2.06
C GLN A 2 -17.03 11.28 -1.25
N GLN A 3 -17.07 9.96 -1.06
CA GLN A 3 -15.98 9.24 -0.42
C GLN A 3 -14.72 9.28 -1.29
N LYS A 4 -13.56 9.34 -0.69
CA LYS A 4 -12.29 9.33 -1.43
C LYS A 4 -11.17 8.60 -0.71
N ILE A 5 -10.26 8.06 -1.52
CA ILE A 5 -8.97 7.54 -1.08
C ILE A 5 -7.93 8.63 -1.32
N ILE A 6 -7.09 8.90 -0.34
CA ILE A 6 -5.92 9.77 -0.52
C ILE A 6 -4.72 8.88 -0.83
N ILE A 7 -4.03 9.22 -1.91
CA ILE A 7 -2.77 8.57 -2.28
C ILE A 7 -1.65 9.58 -2.03
N LEU A 8 -0.80 9.29 -1.07
CA LEU A 8 0.36 10.13 -0.77
C LEU A 8 1.51 9.72 -1.68
N ASP A 9 2.00 10.69 -2.46
CA ASP A 9 3.02 10.49 -3.48
C ASP A 9 4.42 10.69 -2.89
N PHE A 10 5.19 9.60 -2.88
CA PHE A 10 6.59 9.60 -2.46
C PHE A 10 7.55 9.57 -3.65
N GLY A 11 7.07 9.96 -4.83
CA GLY A 11 7.90 10.10 -6.03
C GLY A 11 7.97 8.87 -6.92
N SER A 12 7.13 7.87 -6.71
CA SER A 12 7.08 6.69 -7.56
C SER A 12 6.62 7.01 -8.98
N GLN A 13 7.20 6.33 -9.96
CA GLN A 13 6.72 6.39 -11.34
C GLN A 13 5.34 5.75 -11.51
N THR A 14 4.90 4.93 -10.57
CA THR A 14 3.63 4.19 -10.64
C THR A 14 2.54 4.77 -9.74
N THR A 15 2.74 5.95 -9.15
CA THR A 15 1.73 6.58 -8.30
C THR A 15 0.44 6.88 -9.07
N GLN A 16 0.54 7.39 -10.29
CA GLN A 16 -0.63 7.64 -11.14
C GLN A 16 -1.38 6.35 -11.46
N LEU A 17 -0.67 5.25 -11.61
CA LEU A 17 -1.27 3.94 -11.86
C LEU A 17 -2.07 3.45 -10.65
N ILE A 18 -1.59 3.72 -9.43
CA ILE A 18 -2.37 3.44 -8.22
C ILE A 18 -3.71 4.17 -8.29
N GLY A 19 -3.69 5.46 -8.62
CA GLY A 19 -4.90 6.27 -8.78
C GLY A 19 -5.85 5.71 -9.82
N ARG A 20 -5.31 5.28 -10.96
CA ARG A 20 -6.10 4.66 -12.02
C ARG A 20 -6.80 3.39 -11.52
N ARG A 21 -6.09 2.52 -10.80
CA ARG A 21 -6.66 1.29 -10.25
C ARG A 21 -7.78 1.57 -9.25
N VAL A 22 -7.61 2.58 -8.41
CA VAL A 22 -8.67 2.98 -7.46
C VAL A 22 -9.92 3.47 -8.20
N ARG A 23 -9.73 4.29 -9.24
CA ARG A 23 -10.85 4.81 -10.04
C ARG A 23 -11.56 3.70 -10.81
N GLU A 24 -10.84 2.69 -11.26
CA GLU A 24 -11.44 1.50 -11.90
C GLU A 24 -12.35 0.72 -10.94
N LEU A 25 -12.22 0.96 -9.63
CA LEU A 25 -13.11 0.41 -8.60
C LEU A 25 -14.28 1.35 -8.27
N ASP A 26 -14.61 2.27 -9.17
CA ASP A 26 -15.70 3.25 -9.02
C ASP A 26 -15.57 4.05 -7.71
N THR A 27 -14.34 4.37 -7.35
CA THR A 27 -13.99 5.10 -6.13
C THR A 27 -13.15 6.32 -6.50
N PHE A 28 -13.53 7.48 -5.97
CA PHE A 28 -12.76 8.71 -6.18
C PHE A 28 -11.47 8.66 -5.36
N CYS A 29 -10.39 9.18 -5.93
CA CYS A 29 -9.12 9.35 -5.22
C CYS A 29 -8.45 10.66 -5.61
N GLU A 30 -7.65 11.17 -4.68
CA GLU A 30 -6.78 12.32 -4.94
C GLU A 30 -5.33 11.91 -4.65
N ILE A 31 -4.45 12.26 -5.58
CA ILE A 31 -3.00 12.09 -5.39
C ILE A 31 -2.47 13.40 -4.82
N MET A 32 -1.83 13.33 -3.68
CA MET A 32 -1.28 14.49 -2.99
C MET A 32 0.20 14.29 -2.68
N PRO A 33 0.99 15.37 -2.61
CA PRO A 33 2.35 15.26 -2.09
C PRO A 33 2.35 14.59 -0.71
N TYR A 34 3.41 13.85 -0.41
CA TYR A 34 3.53 13.04 0.82
C TYR A 34 3.26 13.84 2.11
N ASN A 35 3.49 15.15 2.09
CA ASN A 35 3.37 16.03 3.25
C ASN A 35 2.10 16.91 3.26
N LYS A 36 1.11 16.57 2.42
CA LYS A 36 -0.11 17.37 2.24
C LYS A 36 -1.38 16.62 2.58
N PHE A 37 -1.31 15.70 3.55
CA PHE A 37 -2.51 14.96 3.98
C PHE A 37 -3.58 15.92 4.54
N PRO A 38 -4.85 15.82 4.08
CA PRO A 38 -5.94 16.67 4.55
C PRO A 38 -6.50 16.16 5.89
N LYS A 39 -5.99 16.66 7.01
CA LYS A 39 -6.29 16.16 8.35
C LYS A 39 -7.76 16.20 8.75
N ASP A 40 -8.51 17.21 8.29
CA ASP A 40 -9.88 17.48 8.76
C ASP A 40 -10.93 17.20 7.68
N ASP A 41 -10.63 16.34 6.72
CA ASP A 41 -11.55 15.99 5.65
C ASP A 41 -12.30 14.69 5.98
N PRO A 42 -13.59 14.75 6.36
CA PRO A 42 -14.34 13.55 6.73
C PRO A 42 -14.70 12.65 5.55
N SER A 43 -14.48 13.11 4.31
CA SER A 43 -14.73 12.29 3.11
C SER A 43 -13.65 11.26 2.85
N VAL A 44 -12.49 11.37 3.51
CA VAL A 44 -11.37 10.44 3.34
C VAL A 44 -11.67 9.13 4.06
N ILE A 45 -11.74 8.04 3.32
CA ILE A 45 -12.06 6.71 3.86
C ILE A 45 -10.83 5.80 3.96
N GLY A 46 -9.71 6.18 3.36
CA GLY A 46 -8.47 5.41 3.41
C GLY A 46 -7.30 6.17 2.82
N VAL A 47 -6.11 5.69 3.13
CA VAL A 47 -4.83 6.27 2.66
C VAL A 47 -3.98 5.18 2.06
N ILE A 48 -3.37 5.47 0.90
CA ILE A 48 -2.36 4.61 0.28
C ILE A 48 -1.05 5.40 0.23
N LEU A 49 0.02 4.80 0.74
CA LEU A 49 1.38 5.35 0.64
C LEU A 49 2.07 4.70 -0.55
N SER A 50 2.52 5.50 -1.50
CA SER A 50 3.15 5.01 -2.73
C SER A 50 4.58 4.50 -2.53
N GLY A 51 5.16 3.95 -3.58
CA GLY A 51 6.60 3.71 -3.65
C GLY A 51 7.40 5.01 -3.78
N SER A 52 8.72 4.86 -3.77
CA SER A 52 9.66 5.96 -3.91
C SER A 52 10.96 5.46 -4.55
N PRO A 53 11.69 6.30 -5.29
CA PRO A 53 13.04 5.97 -5.74
C PRO A 53 14.08 6.07 -4.61
N TYR A 54 13.70 6.61 -3.46
CA TYR A 54 14.60 6.80 -2.32
C TYR A 54 14.60 5.60 -1.38
N SER A 55 15.70 5.44 -0.62
CA SER A 55 15.74 4.59 0.57
C SER A 55 15.22 5.38 1.77
N VAL A 56 14.64 4.68 2.75
CA VAL A 56 14.24 5.30 4.05
C VAL A 56 15.44 5.88 4.81
N HIS A 57 16.65 5.45 4.47
CA HIS A 57 17.90 5.92 5.06
C HIS A 57 18.48 7.15 4.37
N ASP A 58 17.98 7.53 3.21
CA ASP A 58 18.46 8.71 2.50
C ASP A 58 18.08 9.99 3.25
N LYS A 59 18.99 10.97 3.25
CA LYS A 59 18.73 12.28 3.86
C LYS A 59 17.57 12.99 3.17
N GLU A 60 17.41 12.75 1.90
CA GLU A 60 16.40 13.35 1.04
C GLU A 60 15.10 12.52 0.99
N ALA A 61 15.02 11.44 1.78
CA ALA A 61 13.84 10.59 1.84
C ALA A 61 12.62 11.40 2.31
N PHE A 62 11.52 11.20 1.61
CA PHE A 62 10.24 11.80 1.96
C PHE A 62 9.68 11.09 3.20
N LYS A 63 9.52 11.84 4.28
CA LYS A 63 9.00 11.32 5.55
C LYS A 63 7.67 11.99 5.88
N VAL A 64 6.73 11.20 6.37
CA VAL A 64 5.40 11.70 6.75
C VAL A 64 5.15 11.38 8.22
N ASP A 65 4.39 12.23 8.88
CA ASP A 65 3.88 11.94 10.23
C ASP A 65 2.67 10.99 10.12
N LEU A 66 2.90 9.72 10.40
CA LEU A 66 1.88 8.67 10.31
C LEU A 66 0.72 8.90 11.29
N SER A 67 0.94 9.62 12.40
CA SER A 67 -0.09 9.89 13.40
C SER A 67 -1.27 10.71 12.86
N GLN A 68 -1.11 11.35 11.70
CA GLN A 68 -2.17 12.11 11.06
C GLN A 68 -3.35 11.23 10.63
N PHE A 69 -3.10 9.95 10.35
CA PHE A 69 -4.14 9.05 9.84
C PHE A 69 -4.11 7.65 10.48
N VAL A 70 -2.96 7.14 10.94
CA VAL A 70 -2.89 5.84 11.61
C VAL A 70 -3.75 5.83 12.87
N GLY A 71 -4.60 4.82 13.00
CA GLY A 71 -5.56 4.70 14.10
C GLY A 71 -6.88 5.39 13.85
N ARG A 72 -7.02 6.14 12.75
CA ARG A 72 -8.24 6.88 12.39
C ARG A 72 -8.92 6.32 11.15
N ILE A 73 -8.14 6.00 10.12
CA ILE A 73 -8.62 5.43 8.86
C ILE A 73 -7.67 4.32 8.41
N PRO A 74 -8.14 3.36 7.59
CA PRO A 74 -7.27 2.31 7.07
C PRO A 74 -6.12 2.85 6.21
N VAL A 75 -4.95 2.21 6.33
CA VAL A 75 -3.71 2.59 5.64
C VAL A 75 -3.15 1.39 4.91
N LEU A 76 -2.76 1.58 3.65
CA LEU A 76 -2.00 0.61 2.86
C LEU A 76 -0.68 1.23 2.42
N GLY A 77 0.45 0.66 2.85
CA GLY A 77 1.78 1.03 2.36
C GLY A 77 2.21 0.11 1.23
N ILE A 78 2.70 0.70 0.14
CA ILE A 78 3.18 -0.03 -1.04
C ILE A 78 4.67 0.24 -1.21
N CYS A 79 5.48 -0.82 -1.27
CA CYS A 79 6.93 -0.76 -1.51
C CYS A 79 7.66 0.16 -0.51
N TYR A 80 8.06 1.37 -0.92
CA TYR A 80 8.62 2.35 0.01
C TYR A 80 7.66 2.64 1.17
N GLY A 81 6.37 2.77 0.90
CA GLY A 81 5.36 2.98 1.95
C GLY A 81 5.37 1.87 2.99
N ALA A 82 5.54 0.62 2.57
CA ALA A 82 5.67 -0.52 3.48
C ALA A 82 6.98 -0.43 4.29
N GLN A 83 8.08 -0.08 3.65
CA GLN A 83 9.38 0.10 4.31
C GLN A 83 9.33 1.25 5.32
N PHE A 84 8.71 2.35 4.95
CA PHE A 84 8.61 3.53 5.81
C PHE A 84 7.78 3.25 7.06
N ILE A 85 6.64 2.58 6.93
CA ILE A 85 5.81 2.19 8.08
C ILE A 85 6.63 1.35 9.07
N SER A 86 7.37 0.36 8.57
CA SER A 86 8.22 -0.48 9.40
C SER A 86 9.30 0.33 10.10
N TYR A 87 10.06 1.11 9.34
CA TYR A 87 11.16 1.93 9.84
C TYR A 87 10.70 2.93 10.90
N ALA A 88 9.60 3.63 10.64
CA ALA A 88 9.08 4.66 11.55
C ALA A 88 8.55 4.09 12.87
N ASN A 89 8.21 2.80 12.91
CA ASN A 89 7.65 2.14 14.10
C ASN A 89 8.63 1.17 14.78
N GLY A 90 9.93 1.25 14.45
CA GLY A 90 10.96 0.47 15.11
C GLY A 90 11.35 -0.84 14.44
N GLY A 91 10.83 -1.12 13.25
CA GLY A 91 11.29 -2.20 12.41
C GLY A 91 12.62 -1.88 11.75
N LYS A 92 13.13 -2.79 10.93
CA LYS A 92 14.41 -2.64 10.24
C LYS A 92 14.25 -2.77 8.75
N VAL A 93 14.90 -1.89 8.01
CA VAL A 93 15.00 -1.90 6.56
C VAL A 93 16.48 -1.84 6.21
N GLU A 94 16.96 -2.78 5.42
CA GLU A 94 18.37 -2.90 5.07
C GLU A 94 18.50 -3.12 3.56
N ALA A 95 19.70 -2.82 3.02
CA ALA A 95 19.98 -3.13 1.63
C ALA A 95 19.85 -4.64 1.41
N ALA A 96 19.14 -5.05 0.36
CA ALA A 96 19.03 -6.46 0.01
C ALA A 96 20.36 -6.96 -0.55
N ASP A 97 20.69 -8.23 -0.30
CA ASP A 97 21.90 -8.88 -0.83
C ASP A 97 21.90 -8.90 -2.36
N SER A 98 20.72 -9.00 -2.95
CA SER A 98 20.49 -8.82 -4.37
C SER A 98 19.30 -7.87 -4.55
N ARG A 99 19.40 -6.98 -5.54
CA ARG A 99 18.25 -6.13 -5.87
C ARG A 99 17.12 -7.01 -6.38
N GLU A 100 15.96 -6.87 -5.77
CA GLU A 100 14.79 -7.67 -6.11
C GLU A 100 13.93 -6.93 -7.11
N TYR A 101 14.13 -7.27 -8.37
CA TYR A 101 13.37 -6.75 -9.48
C TYR A 101 12.76 -7.90 -10.26
N GLY A 102 11.49 -7.79 -10.57
CA GLY A 102 10.81 -8.75 -11.41
C GLY A 102 9.75 -9.56 -10.69
N ARG A 103 9.47 -10.71 -11.25
CA ARG A 103 8.40 -11.59 -10.81
C ARG A 103 8.82 -12.40 -9.58
N ALA A 104 7.87 -12.51 -8.63
CA ALA A 104 7.99 -13.40 -7.48
C ALA A 104 6.62 -14.04 -7.24
N ASN A 105 6.62 -15.16 -6.54
CA ASN A 105 5.36 -15.83 -6.18
C ASN A 105 5.16 -15.77 -4.67
N LEU A 106 3.96 -15.46 -4.25
CA LEU A 106 3.58 -15.53 -2.85
C LEU A 106 3.45 -17.00 -2.45
N GLU A 107 4.51 -17.54 -1.86
CA GLU A 107 4.53 -18.94 -1.41
C GLU A 107 3.65 -19.14 -0.18
N HIS A 108 3.59 -18.12 0.68
CA HIS A 108 2.77 -18.13 1.88
C HIS A 108 2.01 -16.82 1.99
N PHE A 109 0.75 -16.92 2.31
CA PHE A 109 -0.07 -15.76 2.67
C PHE A 109 -1.19 -16.18 3.63
N ASP A 110 -1.61 -15.25 4.46
CA ASP A 110 -2.71 -15.44 5.41
C ASP A 110 -4.05 -15.30 4.67
N ALA A 111 -4.66 -16.41 4.31
CA ALA A 111 -5.92 -16.42 3.56
C ALA A 111 -7.10 -15.85 4.36
N GLU A 112 -7.00 -15.78 5.68
CA GLU A 112 -8.03 -15.21 6.54
C GLU A 112 -7.90 -13.70 6.69
N ASN A 113 -6.74 -13.12 6.30
CA ASN A 113 -6.58 -11.67 6.33
C ASN A 113 -7.41 -11.04 5.21
N PRO A 114 -8.21 -10.01 5.49
CA PRO A 114 -9.09 -9.41 4.47
C PRO A 114 -8.34 -8.91 3.23
N LEU A 115 -7.07 -8.52 3.36
CA LEU A 115 -6.27 -8.05 2.23
C LEU A 115 -6.05 -9.15 1.18
N PHE A 116 -5.98 -10.42 1.60
CA PHE A 116 -5.72 -11.56 0.72
C PHE A 116 -6.96 -12.38 0.38
N HIS A 117 -8.15 -11.87 0.66
CA HIS A 117 -9.37 -12.55 0.28
C HIS A 117 -9.41 -12.80 -1.24
N GLY A 118 -9.67 -14.05 -1.62
CA GLY A 118 -9.75 -14.43 -3.04
C GLY A 118 -8.41 -14.73 -3.71
N PHE A 119 -7.29 -14.66 -2.97
CA PHE A 119 -5.98 -15.00 -3.53
C PHE A 119 -5.83 -16.51 -3.71
N VAL A 120 -5.12 -16.87 -4.79
CA VAL A 120 -4.74 -18.27 -5.07
C VAL A 120 -3.30 -18.52 -4.64
N GLU A 121 -2.98 -19.78 -4.36
CA GLU A 121 -1.61 -20.18 -4.00
C GLU A 121 -0.62 -19.79 -5.10
N ASN A 122 0.58 -19.39 -4.70
CA ASN A 122 1.66 -18.99 -5.58
C ASN A 122 1.31 -17.84 -6.53
N SER A 123 0.38 -16.97 -6.14
CA SER A 123 0.03 -15.80 -6.94
C SER A 123 1.25 -14.96 -7.26
N GLN A 124 1.41 -14.60 -8.53
CA GLN A 124 2.55 -13.80 -8.99
C GLN A 124 2.38 -12.34 -8.58
N VAL A 125 3.45 -11.79 -8.03
CA VAL A 125 3.57 -10.36 -7.70
C VAL A 125 4.80 -9.77 -8.35
N TRP A 126 4.81 -8.44 -8.50
CA TRP A 126 5.95 -7.71 -9.07
C TRP A 126 6.73 -7.02 -7.95
N MET A 127 8.01 -7.34 -7.87
CA MET A 127 8.96 -6.71 -6.95
C MET A 127 9.81 -5.68 -7.70
N SER A 128 10.08 -4.56 -7.04
CA SER A 128 10.95 -3.51 -7.57
C SER A 128 11.51 -2.70 -6.41
N HIS A 129 12.52 -3.27 -5.73
CA HIS A 129 13.13 -2.62 -4.57
C HIS A 129 14.57 -3.03 -4.37
N GLY A 130 15.40 -2.06 -3.93
CA GLY A 130 16.81 -2.31 -3.58
C GLY A 130 17.02 -2.57 -2.10
N ASP A 131 16.11 -2.08 -1.25
CA ASP A 131 16.10 -2.36 0.18
C ASP A 131 15.04 -3.40 0.50
N THR A 132 15.21 -4.12 1.60
CA THR A 132 14.24 -5.10 2.07
C THR A 132 13.95 -4.91 3.55
N ILE A 133 12.76 -5.28 3.96
CA ILE A 133 12.34 -5.25 5.36
C ILE A 133 12.91 -6.50 6.03
N THR A 134 13.80 -6.31 7.01
CA THR A 134 14.44 -7.42 7.74
C THR A 134 13.82 -7.67 9.11
N ALA A 135 13.09 -6.70 9.64
CA ALA A 135 12.32 -6.86 10.86
C ALA A 135 11.09 -5.95 10.82
N ILE A 136 9.96 -6.48 11.23
CA ILE A 136 8.73 -5.71 11.39
C ILE A 136 8.60 -5.20 12.82
N PRO A 137 7.86 -4.09 13.05
CA PRO A 137 7.70 -3.56 14.39
C PRO A 137 6.92 -4.50 15.30
N GLU A 138 7.05 -4.28 16.60
CA GLU A 138 6.16 -4.89 17.59
C GLU A 138 4.71 -4.54 17.27
N ASP A 139 3.76 -5.41 17.57
CA ASP A 139 2.34 -5.28 17.25
C ASP A 139 2.01 -5.39 15.74
N TYR A 140 2.94 -5.92 14.97
CA TYR A 140 2.72 -6.27 13.56
C TYR A 140 2.99 -7.74 13.32
N LYS A 141 2.36 -8.30 12.32
CA LYS A 141 2.54 -9.71 11.94
C LYS A 141 2.80 -9.82 10.44
N CYS A 142 3.63 -10.79 10.06
CA CYS A 142 3.83 -11.16 8.66
C CYS A 142 2.56 -11.83 8.12
N ILE A 143 2.07 -11.37 6.97
CA ILE A 143 0.89 -11.95 6.33
C ILE A 143 1.16 -12.52 4.94
N ALA A 144 2.35 -12.32 4.38
CA ALA A 144 2.77 -12.97 3.14
C ALA A 144 4.28 -12.99 3.01
N SER A 145 4.79 -14.00 2.32
CA SER A 145 6.22 -14.15 2.00
C SER A 145 6.41 -14.75 0.61
N THR A 146 7.58 -14.46 0.01
CA THR A 146 8.07 -15.13 -1.18
C THR A 146 9.31 -15.94 -0.84
N ALA A 147 9.86 -16.66 -1.81
CA ALA A 147 11.10 -17.43 -1.59
C ALA A 147 12.26 -16.57 -1.07
N ASN A 148 12.35 -15.32 -1.52
CA ASN A 148 13.47 -14.42 -1.23
C ASN A 148 13.09 -13.26 -0.31
N VAL A 149 11.79 -12.99 -0.09
CA VAL A 149 11.31 -11.87 0.72
C VAL A 149 10.47 -12.40 1.86
N LYS A 150 11.03 -12.36 3.06
CA LYS A 150 10.36 -12.84 4.27
C LYS A 150 9.09 -12.04 4.58
N PHE A 151 9.18 -10.72 4.46
CA PHE A 151 8.07 -9.81 4.75
C PHE A 151 7.54 -9.18 3.46
N ALA A 152 6.97 -10.03 2.59
CA ALA A 152 6.34 -9.55 1.36
C ALA A 152 5.07 -8.75 1.67
N ALA A 153 4.41 -9.06 2.78
CA ALA A 153 3.32 -8.26 3.32
C ALA A 153 3.25 -8.45 4.84
N TYR A 154 2.81 -7.40 5.52
CA TYR A 154 2.58 -7.44 6.97
C TYR A 154 1.42 -6.52 7.33
N ALA A 155 0.87 -6.73 8.53
CA ALA A 155 -0.26 -5.94 9.01
C ALA A 155 -0.14 -5.73 10.51
N SER A 156 -0.71 -4.62 10.98
CA SER A 156 -0.83 -4.36 12.42
C SER A 156 -1.83 -5.33 13.05
N THR A 157 -1.54 -5.75 14.28
CA THR A 157 -2.46 -6.54 15.10
C THR A 157 -3.42 -5.66 15.89
N LYS A 158 -3.20 -4.34 15.93
CA LYS A 158 -3.97 -3.38 16.74
C LYS A 158 -4.64 -2.28 15.92
N GLN A 159 -4.05 -1.89 14.80
CA GLN A 159 -4.49 -0.75 13.99
C GLN A 159 -4.86 -1.23 12.58
N PRO A 160 -5.73 -0.52 11.85
CA PRO A 160 -6.06 -0.87 10.46
C PRO A 160 -4.95 -0.43 9.51
N VAL A 161 -3.79 -1.08 9.61
CA VAL A 161 -2.60 -0.81 8.79
C VAL A 161 -2.14 -2.08 8.11
N TRP A 162 -2.01 -2.01 6.78
CA TRP A 162 -1.50 -3.07 5.93
C TRP A 162 -0.33 -2.56 5.11
N ALA A 163 0.59 -3.43 4.76
CA ALA A 163 1.75 -3.07 3.99
C ALA A 163 2.17 -4.21 3.08
N VAL A 164 2.52 -3.89 1.85
CA VAL A 164 3.00 -4.84 0.85
C VAL A 164 4.30 -4.33 0.25
N GLN A 165 5.30 -5.20 0.13
CA GLN A 165 6.58 -4.86 -0.49
C GLN A 165 6.47 -4.82 -2.01
N PHE A 166 5.56 -5.56 -2.58
CA PHE A 166 5.33 -5.63 -4.03
C PHE A 166 4.39 -4.51 -4.50
N HIS A 167 4.29 -4.38 -5.82
CA HIS A 167 3.46 -3.37 -6.48
C HIS A 167 2.16 -3.98 -6.99
N PRO A 168 1.05 -3.87 -6.26
CA PRO A 168 -0.23 -4.42 -6.72
C PRO A 168 -0.83 -3.65 -7.90
N GLU A 169 -0.41 -2.40 -8.11
CA GLU A 169 -0.91 -1.53 -9.17
C GLU A 169 -0.41 -1.91 -10.56
N VAL A 170 0.74 -2.60 -10.64
CA VAL A 170 1.31 -2.94 -11.94
C VAL A 170 0.72 -4.23 -12.51
N PHE A 171 0.67 -4.30 -13.83
CA PHE A 171 0.08 -5.42 -14.58
C PHE A 171 0.66 -6.79 -14.19
N HIS A 172 1.95 -6.84 -13.86
CA HIS A 172 2.64 -8.10 -13.54
C HIS A 172 2.27 -8.70 -12.19
N SER A 173 1.59 -7.95 -11.32
CA SER A 173 0.95 -8.49 -10.12
C SER A 173 -0.44 -8.98 -10.51
N LEU A 174 -0.57 -10.31 -10.76
CA LEU A 174 -1.74 -10.87 -11.41
C LEU A 174 -3.03 -10.69 -10.61
N GLN A 175 -2.93 -10.70 -9.29
CA GLN A 175 -4.07 -10.43 -8.41
C GLN A 175 -3.98 -9.07 -7.71
N GLY A 176 -3.22 -8.14 -8.30
CA GLY A 176 -3.07 -6.79 -7.75
C GLY A 176 -4.39 -6.03 -7.67
N THR A 177 -5.24 -6.15 -8.69
CA THR A 177 -6.57 -5.53 -8.69
C THR A 177 -7.44 -6.12 -7.58
N GLN A 178 -7.37 -7.43 -7.35
CA GLN A 178 -8.09 -8.07 -6.24
C GLN A 178 -7.63 -7.52 -4.89
N LEU A 179 -6.33 -7.35 -4.70
CA LEU A 179 -5.78 -6.78 -3.46
C LEU A 179 -6.28 -5.36 -3.24
N LEU A 180 -6.22 -4.52 -4.26
CA LEU A 180 -6.68 -3.14 -4.16
C LEU A 180 -8.18 -3.07 -3.91
N LYS A 181 -8.97 -3.95 -4.53
CA LYS A 181 -10.40 -4.06 -4.24
C LYS A 181 -10.64 -4.45 -2.79
N ASN A 182 -9.91 -5.44 -2.28
CA ASN A 182 -10.03 -5.86 -0.88
C ASN A 182 -9.76 -4.68 0.07
N PHE A 183 -8.76 -3.87 -0.24
CA PHE A 183 -8.45 -2.70 0.58
C PHE A 183 -9.49 -1.59 0.41
N VAL A 184 -9.73 -1.14 -0.79
CA VAL A 184 -10.58 0.03 -1.08
C VAL A 184 -12.04 -0.24 -0.76
N VAL A 185 -12.56 -1.40 -1.17
CA VAL A 185 -13.98 -1.72 -1.05
C VAL A 185 -14.28 -2.40 0.29
N ASP A 186 -13.58 -3.49 0.60
CA ASP A 186 -13.91 -4.30 1.78
C ASP A 186 -13.39 -3.67 3.07
N ILE A 187 -12.16 -3.21 3.10
CA ILE A 187 -11.52 -2.64 4.29
C ILE A 187 -11.92 -1.18 4.50
N CYS A 188 -11.81 -0.34 3.48
CA CYS A 188 -12.14 1.08 3.57
C CYS A 188 -13.64 1.35 3.46
N GLY A 189 -14.42 0.41 2.93
CA GLY A 189 -15.86 0.53 2.84
C GLY A 189 -16.35 1.45 1.73
N SER A 190 -15.65 1.50 0.59
CA SER A 190 -16.12 2.29 -0.55
C SER A 190 -17.49 1.81 -1.03
N ARG A 191 -18.41 2.74 -1.24
CA ARG A 191 -19.74 2.46 -1.81
C ARG A 191 -19.69 2.21 -3.31
N GLN A 192 -18.55 2.48 -3.96
CA GLN A 192 -18.40 2.37 -5.41
C GLN A 192 -19.46 3.17 -6.17
N ASP A 193 -19.69 4.39 -5.75
CA ASP A 193 -20.70 5.30 -6.30
C ASP A 193 -20.12 6.47 -7.09
N TRP A 194 -18.84 6.40 -7.42
CA TRP A 194 -18.17 7.40 -8.24
C TRP A 194 -17.98 6.90 -9.67
N SER A 195 -18.17 7.81 -10.65
CA SER A 195 -17.80 7.59 -12.04
C SER A 195 -17.21 8.85 -12.63
N ALA A 196 -16.43 8.71 -13.72
CA ALA A 196 -15.86 9.85 -14.42
C ALA A 196 -16.94 10.79 -14.95
N ASP A 197 -18.08 10.25 -15.36
CA ASP A 197 -19.20 11.01 -15.90
C ASP A 197 -19.88 11.88 -14.83
N SER A 198 -19.94 11.37 -13.59
CA SER A 198 -20.54 12.15 -12.49
C SER A 198 -19.72 13.36 -12.08
N PHE A 199 -18.44 13.40 -12.45
CA PHE A 199 -17.55 14.53 -12.16
C PHE A 199 -17.75 15.71 -13.09
N VAL A 200 -18.30 15.47 -14.28
CA VAL A 200 -18.53 16.51 -15.32
C VAL A 200 -19.83 17.27 -15.05
N GLU A 201 -20.78 16.70 -14.29
CA GLU A 201 -22.09 17.31 -13.98
C GLU A 201 -22.07 18.23 -12.74
N THR A 202 -20.94 18.30 -12.04
CA THR A 202 -20.74 19.22 -10.91
C THR A 202 -19.78 20.34 -11.26
#